data_918325bd32c38ca9c77be184824d2128
#
_entry.id   918325bd32c38ca9c77be184824d2128
#
_cell.length_a   1.000
_cell.length_b   1.000
_cell.length_c   1.000
_cell.angle_alpha   90.00
_cell.angle_beta   90.00
_cell.angle_gamma   90.00
#
_symmetry.space_group_name_H-M   'P 1'
#
loop_
_entity.id
_entity.type
_entity.pdbx_description
1 polymer ?
#
loop_
_entity_poly.entity_id
_entity_poly.type
_entity_poly.pdbx_seq_one_letter_code
_entity_poly.pdbx_strand_id
1 'polypeptide(L)'
;MEGPEIKAVEAVIDNGSFGKRTLRFETGRLAQQADGAVAAYLDDDSMILSTTTAGSSPKENYDFFPLTVDVEEKMYAAGKIPGSFFRREGRPSSEAILACRIIDRPLRPLFPHTLRNEVQVVETVLAVNPDDAYDVIALPEGYIFQVQTVSLFP
;
A
#
# COMPACT_ATOMS: atom_id res chain seq x y z
N MET A 1 -19.03 -21.03 -9.80
CA MET A 1 -18.02 -20.61 -8.79
C MET A 1 -18.39 -19.18 -8.44
N GLU A 2 -18.83 -18.91 -7.22
CA GLU A 2 -18.95 -17.56 -6.73
C GLU A 2 -17.53 -16.98 -6.66
N GLY A 3 -17.33 -15.77 -7.20
CA GLY A 3 -16.07 -15.06 -7.07
C GLY A 3 -15.81 -14.66 -5.63
N PRO A 4 -14.60 -14.22 -5.27
CA PRO A 4 -14.30 -13.77 -3.93
C PRO A 4 -15.23 -12.63 -3.54
N GLU A 5 -15.69 -12.65 -2.28
CA GLU A 5 -16.56 -11.62 -1.74
C GLU A 5 -15.81 -10.29 -1.68
N ILE A 6 -16.30 -9.29 -2.40
CA ILE A 6 -15.72 -7.95 -2.38
C ILE A 6 -16.26 -7.21 -1.16
N LYS A 7 -15.35 -6.74 -0.30
CA LYS A 7 -15.70 -5.92 0.87
C LYS A 7 -15.19 -4.51 0.65
N ALA A 8 -16.03 -3.52 0.86
CA ALA A 8 -15.69 -2.11 0.77
C ALA A 8 -16.15 -1.35 2.02
N VAL A 9 -15.34 -0.40 2.44
CA VAL A 9 -15.63 0.50 3.56
C VAL A 9 -15.29 1.92 3.12
N GLU A 10 -16.16 2.87 3.45
CA GLU A 10 -15.97 4.27 3.12
C GLU A 10 -15.92 5.11 4.40
N ALA A 11 -15.05 6.10 4.42
CA ALA A 11 -14.93 7.11 5.46
C ALA A 11 -14.97 8.51 4.84
N VAL A 12 -15.87 9.34 5.31
CA VAL A 12 -15.95 10.73 4.87
C VAL A 12 -15.25 11.62 5.89
N ILE A 13 -14.23 12.35 5.43
CA ILE A 13 -13.48 13.32 6.23
C ILE A 13 -14.04 14.71 5.89
N ASP A 14 -14.65 15.36 6.87
CA ASP A 14 -15.14 16.72 6.73
C ASP A 14 -14.09 17.71 7.26
N ASN A 15 -13.42 18.40 6.35
CA ASN A 15 -12.40 19.40 6.67
C ASN A 15 -13.00 20.83 6.78
N GLY A 16 -14.30 20.95 6.97
CA GLY A 16 -15.00 22.23 7.10
C GLY A 16 -14.89 23.08 5.85
N SER A 17 -14.17 24.22 5.95
CA SER A 17 -13.99 25.15 4.83
C SER A 17 -13.14 24.62 3.68
N PHE A 18 -12.38 23.54 3.89
CA PHE A 18 -11.54 22.89 2.88
C PHE A 18 -12.25 21.79 2.10
N GLY A 19 -13.53 21.58 2.36
CA GLY A 19 -14.35 20.59 1.67
C GLY A 19 -14.36 19.23 2.33
N LYS A 20 -15.13 18.32 1.73
CA LYS A 20 -15.24 16.92 2.16
C LYS A 20 -14.40 16.04 1.26
N ARG A 21 -13.71 15.08 1.86
CA ARG A 21 -12.93 14.06 1.15
C ARG A 21 -13.46 12.69 1.55
N THR A 22 -13.53 11.79 0.58
CA THR A 22 -13.98 10.42 0.80
C THR A 22 -12.81 9.46 0.62
N LEU A 23 -12.51 8.71 1.67
CA LEU A 23 -11.58 7.58 1.61
C LEU A 23 -12.38 6.29 1.50
N ARG A 24 -12.14 5.50 0.46
CA ARG A 24 -12.74 4.19 0.26
C ARG A 24 -11.65 3.13 0.22
N PHE A 25 -11.85 2.07 0.97
CA PHE A 25 -10.97 0.89 0.99
C PHE A 25 -11.75 -0.31 0.47
N GLU A 26 -11.12 -1.07 -0.41
CA GLU A 26 -11.74 -2.23 -1.04
C GLU A 26 -10.78 -3.41 -1.02
N THR A 27 -11.27 -4.60 -0.67
CA THR A 27 -10.50 -5.85 -0.70
C THR A 27 -11.27 -6.95 -1.41
N GLY A 28 -10.53 -7.94 -1.95
CA GLY A 28 -11.10 -9.12 -2.63
C GLY A 28 -11.25 -8.99 -4.14
N ARG A 29 -11.10 -7.81 -4.73
CA ARG A 29 -11.22 -7.60 -6.19
C ARG A 29 -9.88 -7.75 -6.92
N LEU A 30 -8.84 -7.11 -6.40
CA LEU A 30 -7.52 -7.04 -7.03
C LEU A 30 -6.50 -7.88 -6.27
N ALA A 31 -5.43 -8.27 -6.96
CA ALA A 31 -4.28 -8.98 -6.38
C ALA A 31 -4.65 -10.23 -5.55
N GLN A 32 -5.58 -11.04 -6.03
CA GLN A 32 -6.10 -12.23 -5.35
C GLN A 32 -5.07 -13.33 -5.06
N GLN A 33 -3.88 -13.23 -5.63
CA GLN A 33 -2.77 -14.17 -5.38
C GLN A 33 -1.83 -13.71 -4.27
N ALA A 34 -1.96 -12.46 -3.81
CA ALA A 34 -1.24 -11.97 -2.65
C ALA A 34 -1.88 -12.50 -1.36
N ASP A 35 -1.09 -12.62 -0.29
CA ASP A 35 -1.61 -13.03 1.02
C ASP A 35 -2.57 -11.99 1.61
N GLY A 36 -2.36 -10.72 1.26
CA GLY A 36 -3.27 -9.62 1.54
C GLY A 36 -3.25 -8.59 0.43
N ALA A 37 -4.40 -7.98 0.13
CA ALA A 37 -4.51 -6.90 -0.84
C ALA A 37 -5.63 -5.93 -0.46
N VAL A 38 -5.33 -4.64 -0.55
CA VAL A 38 -6.29 -3.55 -0.34
C VAL A 38 -6.11 -2.50 -1.44
N ALA A 39 -7.20 -2.07 -2.02
CA ALA A 39 -7.23 -0.90 -2.89
C ALA A 39 -7.80 0.28 -2.10
N ALA A 40 -7.03 1.37 -2.00
CA ALA A 40 -7.47 2.60 -1.38
C ALA A 40 -7.73 3.66 -2.45
N TYR A 41 -8.83 4.36 -2.27
CA TYR A 41 -9.27 5.44 -3.15
C TYR A 41 -9.40 6.72 -2.33
N LEU A 42 -8.90 7.82 -2.85
CA LEU A 42 -9.18 9.15 -2.34
C LEU A 42 -10.06 9.85 -3.36
N ASP A 43 -11.31 10.09 -2.96
CA ASP A 43 -12.39 10.50 -3.86
C ASP A 43 -12.48 9.53 -5.06
N ASP A 44 -12.68 10.04 -6.27
CA ASP A 44 -12.72 9.22 -7.48
C ASP A 44 -11.47 9.38 -8.36
N ASP A 45 -10.48 10.18 -7.90
CA ASP A 45 -9.36 10.64 -8.72
C ASP A 45 -8.03 9.92 -8.43
N SER A 46 -7.86 9.42 -7.23
CA SER A 46 -6.61 8.80 -6.81
C SER A 46 -6.82 7.38 -6.30
N MET A 47 -5.93 6.46 -6.68
CA MET A 47 -6.02 5.05 -6.31
C MET A 47 -4.62 4.47 -6.06
N ILE A 48 -4.47 3.79 -4.93
CA ILE A 48 -3.29 3.00 -4.59
C ILE A 48 -3.73 1.55 -4.34
N LEU A 49 -2.94 0.61 -4.83
CA LEU A 49 -3.09 -0.80 -4.53
C LEU A 49 -1.95 -1.25 -3.62
N SER A 50 -2.29 -1.64 -2.42
CA SER A 50 -1.37 -2.24 -1.46
C SER A 50 -1.46 -3.76 -1.51
N THR A 51 -0.32 -4.42 -1.61
CA THR A 51 -0.23 -5.88 -1.62
C THR A 51 0.82 -6.35 -0.62
N THR A 52 0.51 -7.40 0.11
CA THR A 52 1.49 -8.06 1.01
C THR A 52 1.66 -9.51 0.63
N THR A 53 2.89 -9.95 0.69
CA THR A 53 3.27 -11.35 0.57
C THR A 53 4.19 -11.72 1.71
N ALA A 54 4.01 -12.93 2.25
CA ALA A 54 4.79 -13.46 3.34
C ALA A 54 5.50 -14.76 2.94
N GLY A 55 6.78 -14.86 3.24
CA GLY A 55 7.54 -16.09 3.02
C GLY A 55 7.01 -17.22 3.90
N SER A 56 6.87 -18.41 3.33
CA SER A 56 6.35 -19.61 4.05
C SER A 56 7.31 -20.17 5.10
N SER A 57 8.60 -19.83 5.05
CA SER A 57 9.62 -20.33 5.96
C SER A 57 10.43 -19.21 6.60
N PRO A 58 10.77 -19.31 7.89
CA PRO A 58 11.63 -18.35 8.54
C PRO A 58 13.05 -18.41 7.96
N LYS A 59 13.70 -17.25 7.86
CA LYS A 59 15.10 -17.13 7.47
C LYS A 59 15.99 -17.25 8.70
N GLU A 60 16.70 -18.38 8.84
CA GLU A 60 17.53 -18.69 10.00
C GLU A 60 18.71 -17.74 10.22
N ASN A 61 19.14 -17.01 9.20
CA ASN A 61 20.32 -16.14 9.23
C ASN A 61 20.04 -14.69 9.64
N TYR A 62 18.81 -14.36 10.02
CA TYR A 62 18.45 -13.00 10.39
C TYR A 62 18.15 -12.85 11.88
N ASP A 63 18.84 -11.92 12.53
CA ASP A 63 18.58 -11.56 13.94
C ASP A 63 17.43 -10.53 14.07
N PHE A 64 16.90 -10.03 12.96
CA PHE A 64 15.85 -9.02 12.90
C PHE A 64 14.67 -9.47 12.02
N PHE A 65 13.55 -8.79 12.13
CA PHE A 65 12.38 -9.00 11.28
C PHE A 65 12.61 -8.45 9.88
N PRO A 66 12.65 -9.28 8.85
CA PRO A 66 12.88 -8.86 7.47
C PRO A 66 11.59 -8.32 6.82
N LEU A 67 11.27 -7.05 7.06
CA LEU A 67 10.18 -6.32 6.42
C LEU A 67 10.74 -5.42 5.32
N THR A 68 10.22 -5.58 4.11
CA THR A 68 10.50 -4.72 2.96
C THR A 68 9.22 -3.97 2.58
N VAL A 69 9.32 -2.66 2.45
CA VAL A 69 8.22 -1.80 1.99
C VAL A 69 8.70 -1.04 0.76
N ASP A 70 8.01 -1.23 -0.35
CA ASP A 70 8.32 -0.58 -1.62
C ASP A 70 7.10 0.21 -2.12
N VAL A 71 7.35 1.42 -2.61
CA VAL A 71 6.34 2.26 -3.27
C VAL A 71 6.70 2.36 -4.75
N GLU A 72 5.81 1.89 -5.60
CA GLU A 72 5.95 1.91 -7.05
C GLU A 72 5.12 3.02 -7.68
N GLU A 73 5.79 4.08 -8.11
CA GLU A 73 5.19 5.17 -8.88
C GLU A 73 5.16 4.79 -10.36
N LYS A 74 3.96 4.62 -10.91
CA LYS A 74 3.78 4.33 -12.33
C LYS A 74 3.52 5.61 -13.11
N MET A 75 4.22 5.77 -14.24
CA MET A 75 4.09 6.96 -15.09
C MET A 75 2.66 7.15 -15.61
N TYR A 76 1.98 6.05 -15.93
CA TYR A 76 0.59 6.10 -16.40
C TYR A 76 -0.38 6.63 -15.34
N ALA A 77 -0.07 6.46 -14.05
CA ALA A 77 -0.90 6.97 -12.96
C ALA A 77 -1.04 8.50 -13.00
N ALA A 78 -0.02 9.19 -13.47
CA ALA A 78 0.00 10.64 -13.68
C ALA A 78 -0.27 11.03 -15.15
N GLY A 79 -0.83 10.13 -15.98
CA GLY A 79 -1.10 10.36 -17.39
C GLY A 79 0.15 10.56 -18.25
N LYS A 80 1.31 10.10 -17.80
CA LYS A 80 2.59 10.24 -18.49
C LYS A 80 2.99 8.94 -19.17
N ILE A 81 3.69 9.05 -20.31
CA ILE A 81 4.21 7.91 -21.04
C ILE A 81 5.71 7.78 -20.73
N PRO A 82 6.20 6.61 -20.28
CA PRO A 82 7.63 6.36 -20.13
C PRO A 82 8.30 6.40 -21.49
N GLY A 83 9.46 7.00 -21.62
CA GLY A 83 10.06 7.08 -22.96
C GLY A 83 11.29 7.91 -23.15
N SER A 84 12.05 8.30 -22.18
CA SER A 84 13.39 8.87 -22.38
C SER A 84 14.32 8.50 -21.25
N PHE A 85 15.60 8.81 -21.38
CA PHE A 85 16.56 8.55 -20.32
C PHE A 85 16.14 9.14 -18.96
N PHE A 86 15.44 10.28 -18.96
CA PHE A 86 14.97 10.97 -17.75
C PHE A 86 13.55 10.55 -17.31
N ARG A 87 12.84 9.71 -18.08
CA ARG A 87 11.47 9.25 -17.80
C ARG A 87 11.44 7.72 -17.69
N ARG A 88 12.35 7.18 -16.88
CA ARG A 88 12.42 5.74 -16.62
C ARG A 88 11.64 5.41 -15.34
N GLU A 89 10.80 4.42 -15.43
CA GLU A 89 10.30 3.68 -14.26
C GLU A 89 11.43 2.78 -13.75
N GLY A 90 11.47 2.53 -12.45
CA GLY A 90 12.45 1.59 -11.88
C GLY A 90 13.42 2.20 -10.87
N ARG A 91 13.43 3.53 -10.70
CA ARG A 91 14.10 4.16 -9.56
C ARG A 91 13.08 4.99 -8.80
N PRO A 92 12.82 4.66 -7.51
CA PRO A 92 11.87 5.40 -6.71
C PRO A 92 12.31 6.86 -6.56
N SER A 93 11.34 7.78 -6.53
CA SER A 93 11.57 9.18 -6.20
C SER A 93 11.97 9.33 -4.72
N SER A 94 12.48 10.50 -4.34
CA SER A 94 12.77 10.80 -2.94
C SER A 94 11.49 10.80 -2.10
N GLU A 95 10.37 11.18 -2.69
CA GLU A 95 9.04 11.19 -2.06
C GLU A 95 8.55 9.75 -1.82
N ALA A 96 8.69 8.87 -2.81
CA ALA A 96 8.38 7.45 -2.65
C ALA A 96 9.20 6.79 -1.52
N ILE A 97 10.51 7.12 -1.41
CA ILE A 97 11.35 6.61 -0.32
C ILE A 97 10.86 7.12 1.05
N LEU A 98 10.42 8.37 1.13
CA LEU A 98 9.84 8.90 2.37
C LEU A 98 8.52 8.23 2.71
N ALA A 99 7.65 7.98 1.72
CA ALA A 99 6.41 7.25 1.89
C ALA A 99 6.66 5.82 2.40
N CYS A 100 7.63 5.08 1.85
CA CYS A 100 8.04 3.77 2.37
C CYS A 100 8.37 3.81 3.87
N ARG A 101 9.07 4.85 4.33
CA ARG A 101 9.42 5.01 5.75
C ARG A 101 8.22 5.36 6.62
N ILE A 102 7.29 6.15 6.09
CA ILE A 102 6.04 6.49 6.78
C ILE A 102 5.19 5.25 6.98
N ILE A 103 5.13 4.36 5.99
CA ILE A 103 4.40 3.08 6.05
C ILE A 103 5.10 2.08 6.98
N ASP A 104 6.43 1.93 6.89
CA ASP A 104 7.20 0.99 7.71
C ASP A 104 7.08 1.28 9.22
N ARG A 105 7.06 2.54 9.62
CA ARG A 105 7.05 2.94 11.03
C ARG A 105 5.86 2.41 11.83
N PRO A 106 4.60 2.56 11.41
CA PRO A 106 3.47 2.01 12.12
C PRO A 106 3.33 0.49 11.92
N LEU A 107 3.81 -0.05 10.80
CA LEU A 107 3.63 -1.45 10.44
C LEU A 107 4.58 -2.37 11.21
N ARG A 108 5.85 -2.01 11.30
CA ARG A 108 6.91 -2.85 11.92
C ARG A 108 6.65 -3.23 13.38
N PRO A 109 6.21 -2.33 14.29
CA PRO A 109 5.99 -2.67 15.70
C PRO A 109 4.85 -3.66 15.95
N LEU A 110 4.02 -3.94 14.95
CA LEU A 110 2.84 -4.78 15.12
C LEU A 110 3.14 -6.26 14.88
N PHE A 111 4.22 -6.54 14.19
CA PHE A 111 4.68 -7.91 14.05
C PHE A 111 5.40 -8.37 15.32
N PRO A 112 5.23 -9.64 15.71
CA PRO A 112 5.98 -10.20 16.81
C PRO A 112 7.49 -10.09 16.59
N HIS A 113 8.23 -9.70 17.61
CA HIS A 113 9.70 -9.58 17.53
C HIS A 113 10.41 -10.91 17.17
N THR A 114 9.72 -12.02 17.37
CA THR A 114 10.23 -13.37 17.06
C THR A 114 10.01 -13.77 15.61
N LEU A 115 9.20 -13.01 14.84
CA LEU A 115 8.93 -13.32 13.44
C LEU A 115 10.20 -13.19 12.61
N ARG A 116 10.53 -14.24 11.86
CA ARG A 116 11.70 -14.30 10.95
C ARG A 116 11.32 -14.60 9.52
N ASN A 117 10.02 -14.69 9.23
CA ASN A 117 9.51 -14.78 7.87
C ASN A 117 9.72 -13.45 7.16
N GLU A 118 10.15 -13.50 5.91
CA GLU A 118 10.22 -12.32 5.08
C GLU A 118 8.81 -11.83 4.74
N VAL A 119 8.55 -10.56 4.99
CA VAL A 119 7.30 -9.91 4.60
C VAL A 119 7.63 -8.78 3.64
N GLN A 120 6.99 -8.78 2.49
CA GLN A 120 7.11 -7.72 1.49
C GLN A 120 5.77 -7.04 1.32
N VAL A 121 5.77 -5.72 1.43
CA VAL A 121 4.63 -4.83 1.17
C VAL A 121 4.97 -3.99 -0.05
N VAL A 122 4.11 -4.03 -1.06
CA VAL A 122 4.27 -3.23 -2.28
C VAL A 122 3.04 -2.35 -2.47
N GLU A 123 3.28 -1.06 -2.49
CA GLU A 123 2.28 -0.02 -2.74
C GLU A 123 2.40 0.43 -4.19
N THR A 124 1.42 0.11 -5.02
CA THR A 124 1.42 0.51 -6.42
C THR A 124 0.45 1.67 -6.65
N VAL A 125 0.98 2.83 -7.04
CA VAL A 125 0.18 4.00 -7.40
C VAL A 125 -0.42 3.78 -8.78
N LEU A 126 -1.75 3.57 -8.85
CA LEU A 126 -2.47 3.25 -10.08
C LEU A 126 -3.10 4.49 -10.74
N ALA A 127 -3.54 5.45 -9.93
CA ALA A 127 -4.04 6.73 -10.38
C ALA A 127 -3.69 7.80 -9.35
N VAL A 128 -3.35 9.00 -9.80
CA VAL A 128 -3.05 10.12 -8.92
C VAL A 128 -3.60 11.41 -9.52
N ASN A 129 -4.31 12.17 -8.70
CA ASN A 129 -4.62 13.56 -9.01
C ASN A 129 -3.34 14.39 -8.76
N PRO A 130 -2.85 15.17 -9.75
CA PRO A 130 -1.64 15.98 -9.58
C PRO A 130 -1.71 17.02 -8.45
N ASP A 131 -2.92 17.40 -8.06
CA ASP A 131 -3.15 18.38 -6.99
C ASP A 131 -3.15 17.75 -5.59
N ASP A 132 -3.17 16.42 -5.49
CA ASP A 132 -3.18 15.68 -4.23
C ASP A 132 -1.89 14.89 -4.03
N ALA A 133 -1.38 14.93 -2.80
CA ALA A 133 -0.26 14.09 -2.41
C ALA A 133 -0.76 12.65 -2.10
N TYR A 134 -0.22 11.64 -2.77
CA TYR A 134 -0.64 10.25 -2.58
C TYR A 134 -0.23 9.66 -1.21
N ASP A 135 0.72 10.26 -0.53
CA ASP A 135 1.14 9.87 0.82
C ASP A 135 0.01 10.02 1.86
N VAL A 136 -0.96 10.89 1.59
CA VAL A 136 -2.19 11.00 2.41
C VAL A 136 -3.00 9.70 2.39
N ILE A 137 -2.95 8.92 1.30
CA ILE A 137 -3.63 7.65 1.17
C ILE A 137 -2.79 6.51 1.76
N ALA A 138 -1.49 6.55 1.54
CA ALA A 138 -0.56 5.51 1.96
C ALA A 138 -0.53 5.28 3.48
N LEU A 139 -0.72 6.33 4.28
CA LEU A 139 -0.76 6.24 5.74
C LEU A 139 -1.95 5.42 6.28
N PRO A 140 -3.21 5.73 5.93
CA PRO A 140 -4.36 4.93 6.33
C PRO A 140 -4.29 3.49 5.82
N GLU A 141 -3.77 3.30 4.61
CA GLU A 141 -3.60 1.98 4.01
C GLU A 141 -2.65 1.11 4.82
N GLY A 142 -1.53 1.65 5.27
CA GLY A 142 -0.61 0.98 6.18
C GLY A 142 -1.29 0.47 7.44
N TYR A 143 -2.17 1.24 8.06
CA TYR A 143 -2.94 0.83 9.24
C TYR A 143 -3.98 -0.25 8.96
N ILE A 144 -4.70 -0.18 7.84
CA ILE A 144 -5.73 -1.18 7.48
C ILE A 144 -5.08 -2.49 7.08
N PHE A 145 -4.00 -2.42 6.33
CA PHE A 145 -3.19 -3.57 5.94
C PHE A 145 -2.68 -4.36 7.14
N GLN A 146 -2.32 -3.65 8.17
CA GLN A 146 -1.93 -4.13 9.47
C GLN A 146 -2.93 -5.11 10.07
N VAL A 147 -4.22 -4.77 10.07
CA VAL A 147 -5.28 -5.62 10.65
C VAL A 147 -5.40 -6.93 9.87
N GLN A 148 -5.25 -6.91 8.55
CA GLN A 148 -5.31 -8.10 7.73
C GLN A 148 -4.07 -8.98 7.88
N THR A 149 -2.88 -8.38 7.90
CA THR A 149 -1.63 -9.14 7.97
C THR A 149 -1.41 -9.76 9.36
N VAL A 150 -1.79 -9.08 10.43
CA VAL A 150 -1.74 -9.63 11.80
C VAL A 150 -2.66 -10.85 11.96
N SER A 151 -3.76 -10.92 11.21
CA SER A 151 -4.65 -12.09 11.22
C SER A 151 -4.08 -13.32 10.50
N LEU A 152 -3.04 -13.17 9.68
CA LEU A 152 -2.36 -14.26 8.99
C LEU A 152 -1.32 -14.98 9.87
N PHE A 153 -0.91 -14.36 10.97
CA PHE A 153 0.04 -14.93 11.93
C PHE A 153 -0.62 -15.01 13.30
N PRO A 154 -1.26 -16.17 13.63
CA PRO A 154 -1.88 -16.40 14.93
C PRO A 154 -0.89 -16.43 16.09
#